data_7fb407fa2f72c766cdd3a196aa173abb
#
_entry.id   7fb407fa2f72c766cdd3a196aa173abb
#
_cell.length_a   1.000
_cell.length_b   1.000
_cell.length_c   1.000
_cell.angle_alpha   90.00
_cell.angle_beta   90.00
_cell.angle_gamma   90.00
#
_symmetry.space_group_name_H-M   'P 1'
#
loop_
_entity.id
_entity.type
_entity.pdbx_description
1 polymer ?
#
loop_
_entity_poly.entity_id
_entity_poly.type
_entity_poly.pdbx_seq_one_letter_code
_entity_poly.pdbx_strand_id
1 'polypeptide(L)'
;MNPTPANLQAPVAGARLGLVSIFGSTFFELVSHFMLMPLLLLRMKGADVSSTMAGLFASTGWLGIFLMTPFASAVAHKLGRRPAMWMAAGILTLSAVLFARFDQLWVWFALNMASGLAMALRWVLAEALIAEFSPPGQRGRYVGFFQTLVSATFIVGPAALVWIGADNPRALWVVVGFSALGLLWTAFIPKVPAATDTDTARLGVQGLWMALRAHPIIMLAGFVGGFFETGVTSILPLYGLALGLGAASAALLVSVSGLGGVALMIPAGLLADRFKDQAQGRRTLMVVFAAITLASSCMLPFVARMGWLAWPIVFLWGGAGGSLYTLCMIDIGAREKGITLVNSTSVLVLTYTLGGLVASAASGALIDWSPTVAFPAVLIGVATVGLVALLGARRRQVQTSDKALPRF
;
A
#
# COMPACT_ATOMS: atom_id res chain seq x y z
N MET A 1 -19.91 -6.10 -44.35
CA MET A 1 -18.90 -6.92 -43.67
C MET A 1 -19.23 -6.85 -42.17
N ASN A 2 -19.77 -7.94 -41.62
CA ASN A 2 -20.04 -8.03 -40.19
C ASN A 2 -18.70 -8.11 -39.44
N PRO A 3 -18.51 -7.34 -38.35
CA PRO A 3 -17.32 -7.48 -37.53
C PRO A 3 -17.34 -8.87 -36.87
N THR A 4 -16.29 -9.65 -37.12
CA THR A 4 -16.04 -10.94 -36.48
C THR A 4 -16.19 -10.79 -34.97
N PRO A 5 -16.95 -11.64 -34.26
CA PRO A 5 -17.10 -11.54 -32.82
C PRO A 5 -15.72 -11.71 -32.17
N ALA A 6 -15.37 -10.74 -31.31
CA ALA A 6 -14.17 -10.77 -30.48
C ALA A 6 -14.02 -12.18 -29.87
N ASN A 7 -12.87 -12.81 -30.09
CA ASN A 7 -12.49 -14.08 -29.48
C ASN A 7 -12.76 -14.03 -27.97
N LEU A 8 -13.89 -14.60 -27.56
CA LEU A 8 -14.16 -14.89 -26.16
C LEU A 8 -13.17 -15.99 -25.77
N GLN A 9 -12.04 -15.60 -25.22
CA GLN A 9 -11.08 -16.55 -24.67
C GLN A 9 -11.85 -17.47 -23.70
N ALA A 10 -11.75 -18.78 -23.94
CA ALA A 10 -12.37 -19.78 -23.09
C ALA A 10 -11.94 -19.58 -21.63
N PRO A 11 -12.84 -19.77 -20.66
CA PRO A 11 -12.49 -19.62 -19.24
C PRO A 11 -11.28 -20.48 -18.90
N VAL A 12 -10.27 -19.89 -18.28
CA VAL A 12 -9.08 -20.63 -17.84
C VAL A 12 -9.53 -21.78 -16.93
N ALA A 13 -9.10 -23.02 -17.22
CA ALA A 13 -9.47 -24.17 -16.42
C ALA A 13 -9.05 -23.95 -14.95
N GLY A 14 -10.00 -24.09 -14.02
CA GLY A 14 -9.75 -23.86 -12.60
C GLY A 14 -9.78 -22.38 -12.17
N ALA A 15 -10.28 -21.44 -12.98
CA ALA A 15 -10.30 -20.02 -12.69
C ALA A 15 -10.93 -19.67 -11.31
N ARG A 16 -12.03 -20.33 -10.93
CA ARG A 16 -12.65 -20.13 -9.60
C ARG A 16 -11.72 -20.55 -8.46
N LEU A 17 -11.09 -21.74 -8.60
CA LEU A 17 -10.12 -22.22 -7.62
C LEU A 17 -8.91 -21.26 -7.56
N GLY A 18 -8.45 -20.77 -8.69
CA GLY A 18 -7.37 -19.79 -8.78
C GLY A 18 -7.69 -18.51 -8.01
N LEU A 19 -8.86 -17.92 -8.23
CA LEU A 19 -9.31 -16.72 -7.51
C LEU A 19 -9.40 -16.95 -6.01
N VAL A 20 -10.09 -18.02 -5.59
CA VAL A 20 -10.24 -18.35 -4.16
C VAL A 20 -8.89 -18.59 -3.51
N SER A 21 -7.98 -19.29 -4.20
CA SER A 21 -6.63 -19.56 -3.69
C SER A 21 -5.79 -18.29 -3.55
N ILE A 22 -5.86 -17.38 -4.52
CA ILE A 22 -5.14 -16.09 -4.45
C ILE A 22 -5.71 -15.23 -3.33
N PHE A 23 -7.03 -15.14 -3.21
CA PHE A 23 -7.66 -14.36 -2.15
C PHE A 23 -7.33 -14.92 -0.77
N GLY A 24 -7.49 -16.24 -0.58
CA GLY A 24 -7.15 -16.89 0.69
C GLY A 24 -5.68 -16.75 1.06
N SER A 25 -4.78 -17.01 0.11
CA SER A 25 -3.35 -16.89 0.36
C SER A 25 -2.94 -15.44 0.68
N THR A 26 -3.47 -14.45 -0.05
CA THR A 26 -3.17 -13.04 0.22
C THR A 26 -3.73 -12.58 1.56
N PHE A 27 -4.95 -13.00 1.90
CA PHE A 27 -5.55 -12.66 3.19
C PHE A 27 -4.69 -13.12 4.36
N PHE A 28 -4.35 -14.40 4.42
CA PHE A 28 -3.59 -14.94 5.53
C PHE A 28 -2.17 -14.39 5.63
N GLU A 29 -1.50 -14.16 4.51
CA GLU A 29 -0.16 -13.56 4.53
C GLU A 29 -0.16 -12.10 4.93
N LEU A 30 -1.14 -11.31 4.47
CA LEU A 30 -1.24 -9.92 4.87
C LEU A 30 -1.68 -9.79 6.34
N VAL A 31 -2.57 -10.64 6.84
CA VAL A 31 -2.89 -10.69 8.28
C VAL A 31 -1.63 -10.98 9.09
N SER A 32 -0.83 -11.98 8.65
CA SER A 32 0.48 -12.28 9.25
C SER A 32 1.38 -11.03 9.26
N HIS A 33 1.53 -10.36 8.13
CA HIS A 33 2.38 -9.18 7.99
C HIS A 33 1.94 -8.01 8.86
N PHE A 34 0.63 -7.67 8.84
CA PHE A 34 0.08 -6.55 9.63
C PHE A 34 -0.06 -6.86 11.12
N MET A 35 0.01 -8.13 11.52
CA MET A 35 0.19 -8.52 12.92
C MET A 35 1.68 -8.45 13.32
N LEU A 36 2.59 -8.89 12.44
CA LEU A 36 4.02 -8.98 12.71
C LEU A 36 4.66 -7.60 12.92
N MET A 37 4.39 -6.63 12.05
CA MET A 37 5.06 -5.32 12.10
C MET A 37 4.82 -4.59 13.41
N PRO A 38 3.57 -4.36 13.88
CA PRO A 38 3.33 -3.76 15.19
C PRO A 38 3.96 -4.56 16.34
N LEU A 39 3.90 -5.88 16.28
CA LEU A 39 4.48 -6.76 17.30
C LEU A 39 5.98 -6.56 17.42
N LEU A 40 6.72 -6.53 16.30
CA LEU A 40 8.17 -6.35 16.32
C LEU A 40 8.54 -4.93 16.82
N LEU A 41 7.81 -3.90 16.38
CA LEU A 41 8.05 -2.53 16.86
C LEU A 41 7.81 -2.38 18.37
N LEU A 42 6.74 -3.01 18.89
CA LEU A 42 6.46 -3.00 20.34
C LEU A 42 7.56 -3.74 21.11
N ARG A 43 8.04 -4.89 20.60
CA ARG A 43 9.15 -5.64 21.22
C ARG A 43 10.48 -4.86 21.16
N MET A 44 10.78 -4.22 20.03
CA MET A 44 11.96 -3.35 19.93
C MET A 44 11.90 -2.23 20.97
N LYS A 45 10.74 -1.60 21.14
CA LYS A 45 10.55 -0.56 22.16
C LYS A 45 10.67 -1.11 23.58
N GLY A 46 10.13 -2.30 23.85
CA GLY A 46 10.30 -2.99 25.13
C GLY A 46 11.74 -3.42 25.44
N ALA A 47 12.58 -3.55 24.41
CA ALA A 47 14.02 -3.79 24.52
C ALA A 47 14.88 -2.51 24.46
N ASP A 48 14.29 -1.34 24.73
CA ASP A 48 14.94 -0.02 24.72
C ASP A 48 15.60 0.37 23.40
N VAL A 49 15.18 -0.24 22.28
CA VAL A 49 15.64 0.15 20.93
C VAL A 49 15.01 1.51 20.60
N SER A 50 15.84 2.43 20.07
CA SER A 50 15.38 3.76 19.67
C SER A 50 14.33 3.71 18.57
N SER A 51 13.44 4.70 18.52
CA SER A 51 12.45 4.80 17.45
C SER A 51 13.11 5.04 16.08
N THR A 52 14.29 5.67 16.05
CA THR A 52 15.13 5.80 14.87
C THR A 52 15.47 4.42 14.28
N MET A 53 15.99 3.52 15.12
CA MET A 53 16.37 2.17 14.69
C MET A 53 15.14 1.36 14.26
N ALA A 54 14.02 1.51 14.96
CA ALA A 54 12.76 0.87 14.61
C ALA A 54 12.18 1.42 13.28
N GLY A 55 12.33 2.70 13.03
CA GLY A 55 11.96 3.33 11.74
C GLY A 55 12.83 2.84 10.57
N LEU A 56 14.15 2.76 10.79
CA LEU A 56 15.08 2.17 9.83
C LEU A 56 14.75 0.70 9.56
N PHE A 57 14.41 -0.07 10.59
CA PHE A 57 13.95 -1.44 10.46
C PHE A 57 12.70 -1.51 9.57
N ALA A 58 11.65 -0.75 9.87
CA ALA A 58 10.43 -0.72 9.07
C ALA A 58 10.70 -0.32 7.61
N SER A 59 11.63 0.62 7.38
CA SER A 59 12.01 1.07 6.04
C SER A 59 12.68 -0.01 5.19
N THR A 60 13.35 -1.02 5.79
CA THR A 60 13.99 -2.10 5.01
C THR A 60 12.98 -2.97 4.28
N GLY A 61 11.78 -3.19 4.83
CA GLY A 61 10.70 -3.86 4.12
C GLY A 61 10.26 -3.08 2.87
N TRP A 62 10.07 -1.77 3.01
CA TRP A 62 9.75 -0.89 1.87
C TRP A 62 10.86 -0.81 0.85
N LEU A 63 12.12 -0.81 1.29
CA LEU A 63 13.28 -0.89 0.40
C LEU A 63 13.27 -2.20 -0.40
N GLY A 64 12.97 -3.32 0.24
CA GLY A 64 12.81 -4.61 -0.44
C GLY A 64 11.71 -4.55 -1.51
N ILE A 65 10.53 -3.98 -1.18
CA ILE A 65 9.44 -3.80 -2.14
C ILE A 65 9.89 -2.92 -3.31
N PHE A 66 10.50 -1.77 -3.03
CA PHE A 66 10.98 -0.83 -4.03
C PHE A 66 11.98 -1.48 -5.00
N LEU A 67 12.95 -2.23 -4.47
CA LEU A 67 13.97 -2.89 -5.27
C LEU A 67 13.42 -4.04 -6.14
N MET A 68 12.47 -4.84 -5.63
CA MET A 68 11.94 -5.99 -6.36
C MET A 68 10.90 -5.60 -7.41
N THR A 69 10.12 -4.56 -7.20
CA THR A 69 9.00 -4.18 -8.07
C THR A 69 9.38 -4.13 -9.56
N PRO A 70 10.50 -3.49 -9.99
CA PRO A 70 10.90 -3.45 -11.39
C PRO A 70 11.29 -4.82 -11.97
N PHE A 71 11.68 -5.76 -11.12
CA PHE A 71 12.19 -7.07 -11.53
C PHE A 71 11.16 -8.20 -11.38
N ALA A 72 10.02 -7.94 -10.73
CA ALA A 72 9.03 -8.96 -10.41
C ALA A 72 8.53 -9.72 -11.66
N SER A 73 8.27 -9.01 -12.75
CA SER A 73 7.86 -9.64 -14.03
C SER A 73 8.96 -10.50 -14.62
N ALA A 74 10.22 -10.07 -14.58
CA ALA A 74 11.35 -10.83 -15.09
C ALA A 74 11.60 -12.11 -14.27
N VAL A 75 11.47 -12.03 -12.94
CA VAL A 75 11.55 -13.20 -12.05
C VAL A 75 10.41 -14.18 -12.35
N ALA A 76 9.19 -13.67 -12.51
CA ALA A 76 8.02 -14.47 -12.84
C ALA A 76 8.14 -15.16 -14.21
N HIS A 77 8.76 -14.49 -15.19
CA HIS A 77 9.00 -15.07 -16.51
C HIS A 77 10.04 -16.20 -16.45
N LYS A 78 11.14 -16.00 -15.71
CA LYS A 78 12.21 -17.00 -15.59
C LYS A 78 11.81 -18.24 -14.80
N LEU A 79 11.13 -18.07 -13.67
CA LEU A 79 10.76 -19.16 -12.77
C LEU A 79 9.41 -19.79 -13.12
N GLY A 80 8.55 -19.06 -13.85
CA GLY A 80 7.14 -19.34 -13.98
C GLY A 80 6.33 -18.73 -12.83
N ARG A 81 5.09 -18.33 -13.11
CA ARG A 81 4.23 -17.60 -12.15
C ARG A 81 3.95 -18.40 -10.87
N ARG A 82 3.59 -19.68 -11.01
CA ARG A 82 3.27 -20.53 -9.85
C ARG A 82 4.50 -20.82 -8.96
N PRO A 83 5.67 -21.25 -9.48
CA PRO A 83 6.87 -21.39 -8.67
C PRO A 83 7.33 -20.08 -8.00
N ALA A 84 7.20 -18.93 -8.69
CA ALA A 84 7.53 -17.63 -8.13
C ALA A 84 6.60 -17.26 -6.96
N MET A 85 5.29 -17.56 -7.03
CA MET A 85 4.35 -17.40 -5.91
C MET A 85 4.71 -18.31 -4.73
N TRP A 86 5.08 -19.56 -4.99
CA TRP A 86 5.54 -20.49 -3.96
C TRP A 86 6.83 -20.01 -3.27
N MET A 87 7.79 -19.55 -4.07
CA MET A 87 9.04 -19.01 -3.55
C MET A 87 8.77 -17.80 -2.65
N ALA A 88 7.93 -16.86 -3.11
CA ALA A 88 7.60 -15.68 -2.33
C ALA A 88 6.88 -16.04 -1.01
N ALA A 89 5.85 -16.90 -1.06
CA ALA A 89 5.14 -17.36 0.14
C ALA A 89 6.06 -18.14 1.09
N GLY A 90 6.97 -18.97 0.54
CA GLY A 90 7.96 -19.71 1.32
C GLY A 90 8.95 -18.79 2.04
N ILE A 91 9.46 -17.74 1.37
CA ILE A 91 10.33 -16.73 1.98
C ILE A 91 9.60 -16.01 3.12
N LEU A 92 8.34 -15.60 2.93
CA LEU A 92 7.54 -14.93 3.97
C LEU A 92 7.33 -15.85 5.18
N THR A 93 6.95 -17.11 4.96
CA THR A 93 6.76 -18.08 6.04
C THR A 93 8.07 -18.40 6.75
N LEU A 94 9.16 -18.61 6.03
CA LEU A 94 10.47 -18.84 6.60
C LEU A 94 10.92 -17.63 7.43
N SER A 95 10.75 -16.41 6.91
CA SER A 95 11.06 -15.19 7.65
C SER A 95 10.25 -15.10 8.95
N ALA A 96 8.95 -15.43 8.93
CA ALA A 96 8.12 -15.46 10.14
C ALA A 96 8.66 -16.46 11.19
N VAL A 97 9.06 -17.67 10.76
CA VAL A 97 9.69 -18.66 11.64
C VAL A 97 11.01 -18.14 12.22
N LEU A 98 11.84 -17.53 11.40
CA LEU A 98 13.13 -17.00 11.83
C LEU A 98 12.99 -15.80 12.76
N PHE A 99 11.98 -14.92 12.58
CA PHE A 99 11.62 -13.88 13.55
C PHE A 99 11.22 -14.48 14.92
N ALA A 100 10.61 -15.66 14.92
CA ALA A 100 10.24 -16.36 16.17
C ALA A 100 11.41 -17.08 16.84
N ARG A 101 12.56 -17.26 16.16
CA ARG A 101 13.73 -18.01 16.64
C ARG A 101 14.93 -17.14 16.97
N PHE A 102 15.04 -15.97 16.36
CA PHE A 102 16.20 -15.09 16.48
C PHE A 102 15.77 -13.72 16.98
N ASP A 103 16.44 -13.25 18.04
CA ASP A 103 16.18 -11.94 18.65
C ASP A 103 17.23 -10.88 18.23
N GLN A 104 18.21 -11.25 17.41
CA GLN A 104 19.26 -10.35 16.97
C GLN A 104 18.70 -9.32 15.96
N LEU A 105 18.90 -8.05 16.27
CA LEU A 105 18.35 -6.94 15.48
C LEU A 105 18.81 -6.98 14.01
N TRP A 106 20.08 -7.27 13.74
CA TRP A 106 20.61 -7.35 12.37
C TRP A 106 19.97 -8.48 11.56
N VAL A 107 19.57 -9.62 12.22
CA VAL A 107 18.81 -10.69 11.58
C VAL A 107 17.44 -10.18 11.20
N TRP A 108 16.79 -9.41 12.09
CA TRP A 108 15.47 -8.84 11.81
C TRP A 108 15.50 -7.88 10.61
N PHE A 109 16.55 -7.06 10.48
CA PHE A 109 16.74 -6.20 9.30
C PHE A 109 16.81 -7.01 8.01
N ALA A 110 17.64 -8.07 8.00
CA ALA A 110 17.79 -8.94 6.83
C ALA A 110 16.49 -9.67 6.48
N LEU A 111 15.77 -10.19 7.49
CA LEU A 111 14.49 -10.87 7.31
C LEU A 111 13.40 -9.91 6.79
N ASN A 112 13.37 -8.68 7.30
CA ASN A 112 12.39 -7.69 6.84
C ASN A 112 12.67 -7.26 5.39
N MET A 113 13.93 -7.09 5.01
CA MET A 113 14.34 -6.87 3.62
C MET A 113 13.90 -8.03 2.72
N ALA A 114 14.20 -9.28 3.11
CA ALA A 114 13.82 -10.48 2.36
C ALA A 114 12.28 -10.59 2.23
N SER A 115 11.56 -10.28 3.30
CA SER A 115 10.09 -10.23 3.29
C SER A 115 9.56 -9.17 2.34
N GLY A 116 10.18 -7.98 2.30
CA GLY A 116 9.83 -6.91 1.35
C GLY A 116 10.02 -7.34 -0.11
N LEU A 117 11.15 -7.97 -0.44
CA LEU A 117 11.40 -8.52 -1.78
C LEU A 117 10.34 -9.56 -2.17
N ALA A 118 10.03 -10.48 -1.28
CA ALA A 118 9.01 -11.51 -1.49
C ALA A 118 7.60 -10.92 -1.63
N MET A 119 7.25 -9.93 -0.82
CA MET A 119 5.95 -9.26 -0.84
C MET A 119 5.70 -8.55 -2.18
N ALA A 120 6.70 -7.84 -2.73
CA ALA A 120 6.58 -7.18 -4.02
C ALA A 120 6.36 -8.18 -5.16
N LEU A 121 7.14 -9.26 -5.20
CA LEU A 121 6.98 -10.31 -6.19
C LEU A 121 5.58 -10.91 -6.13
N ARG A 122 5.13 -11.23 -4.94
CA ARG A 122 3.82 -11.79 -4.72
C ARG A 122 2.69 -10.84 -5.10
N TRP A 123 2.80 -9.54 -4.75
CA TRP A 123 1.80 -8.53 -5.06
C TRP A 123 1.57 -8.41 -6.56
N VAL A 124 2.65 -8.21 -7.32
CA VAL A 124 2.60 -8.12 -8.79
C VAL A 124 1.98 -9.37 -9.42
N LEU A 125 2.37 -10.55 -8.94
CA LEU A 125 1.83 -11.82 -9.44
C LEU A 125 0.36 -12.03 -9.07
N ALA A 126 -0.07 -11.66 -7.86
CA ALA A 126 -1.46 -11.78 -7.43
C ALA A 126 -2.37 -10.91 -8.30
N GLU A 127 -2.01 -9.65 -8.54
CA GLU A 127 -2.78 -8.76 -9.43
C GLU A 127 -2.88 -9.30 -10.86
N ALA A 128 -1.77 -9.79 -11.42
CA ALA A 128 -1.75 -10.39 -12.75
C ALA A 128 -2.64 -11.63 -12.84
N LEU A 129 -2.56 -12.52 -11.86
CA LEU A 129 -3.35 -13.76 -11.82
C LEU A 129 -4.84 -13.49 -11.59
N ILE A 130 -5.20 -12.49 -10.74
CA ILE A 130 -6.59 -12.08 -10.56
C ILE A 130 -7.15 -11.58 -11.89
N ALA A 131 -6.38 -10.79 -12.64
CA ALA A 131 -6.79 -10.29 -13.93
C ALA A 131 -7.05 -11.41 -14.93
N GLU A 132 -6.25 -12.47 -14.89
CA GLU A 132 -6.31 -13.61 -15.81
C GLU A 132 -7.44 -14.59 -15.44
N PHE A 133 -7.64 -14.88 -14.15
CA PHE A 133 -8.71 -15.76 -13.68
C PHE A 133 -10.08 -15.09 -13.62
N SER A 134 -10.16 -13.77 -13.74
CA SER A 134 -11.42 -13.05 -13.72
C SER A 134 -12.24 -13.33 -14.98
N PRO A 135 -13.56 -13.61 -14.85
CA PRO A 135 -14.42 -13.76 -16.00
C PRO A 135 -14.42 -12.52 -16.90
N PRO A 136 -14.57 -12.69 -18.23
CA PRO A 136 -14.64 -11.56 -19.16
C PRO A 136 -15.71 -10.55 -18.72
N GLY A 137 -15.34 -9.26 -18.72
CA GLY A 137 -16.24 -8.17 -18.31
C GLY A 137 -16.41 -7.98 -16.79
N GLN A 138 -15.83 -8.85 -15.93
CA GLN A 138 -15.94 -8.75 -14.47
C GLN A 138 -14.61 -8.45 -13.77
N ARG A 139 -13.54 -8.21 -14.51
CA ARG A 139 -12.19 -7.97 -13.97
C ARG A 139 -12.19 -6.87 -12.90
N GLY A 140 -12.85 -5.74 -13.16
CA GLY A 140 -12.93 -4.63 -12.20
C GLY A 140 -13.59 -5.03 -10.87
N ARG A 141 -14.62 -5.87 -10.91
CA ARG A 141 -15.30 -6.41 -9.72
C ARG A 141 -14.36 -7.26 -8.86
N TYR A 142 -13.60 -8.17 -9.47
CA TYR A 142 -12.67 -9.04 -8.73
C TYR A 142 -11.46 -8.29 -8.19
N VAL A 143 -10.94 -7.30 -8.93
CA VAL A 143 -9.93 -6.38 -8.43
C VAL A 143 -10.47 -5.57 -7.24
N GLY A 144 -11.70 -5.07 -7.32
CA GLY A 144 -12.35 -4.37 -6.20
C GLY A 144 -12.50 -5.25 -4.95
N PHE A 145 -12.91 -6.51 -5.10
CA PHE A 145 -12.97 -7.47 -4.00
C PHE A 145 -11.58 -7.73 -3.40
N PHE A 146 -10.56 -7.84 -4.24
CA PHE A 146 -9.18 -8.02 -3.78
C PHE A 146 -8.72 -6.84 -2.93
N GLN A 147 -8.93 -5.61 -3.40
CA GLN A 147 -8.55 -4.41 -2.64
C GLN A 147 -9.33 -4.29 -1.32
N THR A 148 -10.61 -4.66 -1.31
CA THR A 148 -11.41 -4.71 -0.07
C THR A 148 -10.83 -5.74 0.91
N LEU A 149 -10.43 -6.91 0.42
CA LEU A 149 -9.80 -7.95 1.23
C LEU A 149 -8.47 -7.49 1.80
N VAL A 150 -7.61 -6.87 0.97
CA VAL A 150 -6.34 -6.26 1.40
C VAL A 150 -6.59 -5.26 2.52
N SER A 151 -7.54 -4.34 2.32
CA SER A 151 -7.87 -3.34 3.32
C SER A 151 -8.39 -3.94 4.63
N ALA A 152 -9.16 -5.04 4.57
CA ALA A 152 -9.61 -5.76 5.77
C ALA A 152 -8.44 -6.32 6.59
N THR A 153 -7.31 -6.67 5.96
CA THR A 153 -6.15 -7.20 6.68
C THR A 153 -5.44 -6.15 7.54
N PHE A 154 -5.50 -4.86 7.17
CA PHE A 154 -5.03 -3.76 8.02
C PHE A 154 -5.80 -3.65 9.35
N ILE A 155 -7.03 -4.17 9.37
CA ILE A 155 -7.86 -4.18 10.58
C ILE A 155 -7.60 -5.48 11.35
N VAL A 156 -7.69 -6.61 10.67
CA VAL A 156 -7.65 -7.95 11.29
C VAL A 156 -6.28 -8.25 11.90
N GLY A 157 -5.18 -7.89 11.24
CA GLY A 157 -3.83 -8.16 11.73
C GLY A 157 -3.53 -7.51 13.09
N PRO A 158 -3.60 -6.18 13.22
CA PRO A 158 -3.38 -5.53 14.52
C PRO A 158 -4.43 -5.89 15.57
N ALA A 159 -5.70 -6.10 15.18
CA ALA A 159 -6.74 -6.53 16.11
C ALA A 159 -6.43 -7.93 16.68
N ALA A 160 -5.94 -8.86 15.87
CA ALA A 160 -5.47 -10.17 16.33
C ALA A 160 -4.31 -10.04 17.33
N LEU A 161 -3.37 -9.11 17.08
CA LEU A 161 -2.28 -8.83 18.02
C LEU A 161 -2.81 -8.30 19.36
N VAL A 162 -3.78 -7.39 19.35
CA VAL A 162 -4.39 -6.87 20.58
C VAL A 162 -5.10 -7.95 21.36
N TRP A 163 -5.81 -8.85 20.67
CA TRP A 163 -6.50 -9.98 21.30
C TRP A 163 -5.55 -11.00 21.94
N ILE A 164 -4.40 -11.26 21.30
CA ILE A 164 -3.41 -12.23 21.78
C ILE A 164 -2.51 -11.59 22.85
N GLY A 165 -2.23 -10.30 22.73
CA GLY A 165 -1.28 -9.54 23.55
C GLY A 165 0.13 -9.53 22.96
N ALA A 166 0.74 -8.35 22.90
CA ALA A 166 2.10 -8.16 22.35
C ALA A 166 3.18 -8.86 23.20
N ASP A 167 2.97 -8.93 24.52
CA ASP A 167 3.89 -9.56 25.46
C ASP A 167 3.75 -11.10 25.50
N ASN A 168 2.75 -11.65 24.81
CA ASN A 168 2.53 -13.07 24.78
C ASN A 168 3.65 -13.77 23.96
N PRO A 169 4.37 -14.75 24.55
CA PRO A 169 5.42 -15.48 23.83
C PRO A 169 4.89 -16.20 22.58
N ARG A 170 3.60 -16.55 22.57
CA ARG A 170 2.96 -17.25 21.44
C ARG A 170 2.60 -16.34 20.28
N ALA A 171 2.64 -15.00 20.44
CA ALA A 171 2.22 -14.07 19.40
C ALA A 171 2.96 -14.28 18.07
N LEU A 172 4.29 -14.48 18.10
CA LEU A 172 5.07 -14.78 16.89
C LEU A 172 4.68 -16.11 16.25
N TRP A 173 4.32 -17.14 17.05
CA TRP A 173 3.88 -18.42 16.50
C TRP A 173 2.51 -18.34 15.85
N VAL A 174 1.64 -17.42 16.30
CA VAL A 174 0.37 -17.14 15.62
C VAL A 174 0.63 -16.45 14.26
N VAL A 175 1.59 -15.54 14.20
CA VAL A 175 2.07 -14.94 12.93
C VAL A 175 2.55 -16.04 11.97
N VAL A 176 3.39 -16.97 12.47
CA VAL A 176 3.85 -18.14 11.69
C VAL A 176 2.66 -18.97 11.20
N GLY A 177 1.66 -19.21 12.05
CA GLY A 177 0.44 -19.94 11.68
C GLY A 177 -0.32 -19.29 10.54
N PHE A 178 -0.54 -17.97 10.59
CA PHE A 178 -1.16 -17.22 9.49
C PHE A 178 -0.34 -17.29 8.21
N SER A 179 0.98 -17.09 8.28
CA SER A 179 1.85 -17.18 7.10
C SER A 179 1.87 -18.58 6.50
N ALA A 180 1.90 -19.62 7.34
CA ALA A 180 1.82 -21.03 6.89
C ALA A 180 0.47 -21.33 6.20
N LEU A 181 -0.65 -20.79 6.71
CA LEU A 181 -1.94 -20.87 6.03
C LEU A 181 -1.90 -20.18 4.67
N GLY A 182 -1.25 -19.02 4.56
CA GLY A 182 -1.04 -18.31 3.28
C GLY A 182 -0.24 -19.17 2.30
N LEU A 183 0.84 -19.79 2.75
CA LEU A 183 1.63 -20.72 1.94
C LEU A 183 0.79 -21.94 1.52
N LEU A 184 0.00 -22.52 2.42
CA LEU A 184 -0.90 -23.63 2.11
C LEU A 184 -1.92 -23.26 1.04
N TRP A 185 -2.56 -22.09 1.14
CA TRP A 185 -3.49 -21.60 0.12
C TRP A 185 -2.80 -21.37 -1.24
N THR A 186 -1.53 -20.98 -1.25
CA THR A 186 -0.73 -20.83 -2.47
C THR A 186 -0.59 -22.18 -3.20
N ALA A 187 -0.64 -23.31 -2.49
CA ALA A 187 -0.56 -24.65 -3.08
C ALA A 187 -1.70 -24.95 -4.06
N PHE A 188 -2.86 -24.38 -3.86
CA PHE A 188 -4.05 -24.61 -4.67
C PHE A 188 -4.14 -23.73 -5.91
N ILE A 189 -3.18 -22.80 -6.13
CA ILE A 189 -3.14 -21.98 -7.34
C ILE A 189 -2.90 -22.91 -8.56
N PRO A 190 -3.81 -22.90 -9.56
CA PRO A 190 -3.66 -23.73 -10.75
C PRO A 190 -2.40 -23.36 -11.55
N LYS A 191 -1.91 -24.31 -12.35
CA LYS A 191 -0.87 -24.02 -13.33
C LYS A 191 -1.45 -23.11 -14.41
N VAL A 192 -0.84 -21.97 -14.63
CA VAL A 192 -1.18 -21.05 -15.70
C VAL A 192 -0.10 -21.17 -16.78
N PRO A 193 -0.43 -21.31 -18.06
CA PRO A 193 0.55 -21.27 -19.12
C PRO A 193 1.40 -20.00 -19.04
N ALA A 194 2.67 -20.09 -19.42
CA ALA A 194 3.51 -18.91 -19.50
C ALA A 194 2.84 -17.93 -20.47
N ALA A 195 2.63 -16.69 -20.03
CA ALA A 195 2.15 -15.67 -20.94
C ALA A 195 3.20 -15.48 -22.04
N THR A 196 2.77 -15.53 -23.27
CA THR A 196 3.57 -15.13 -24.44
C THR A 196 3.58 -13.59 -24.48
N ASP A 197 4.05 -12.95 -23.41
CA ASP A 197 4.12 -11.51 -23.33
C ASP A 197 5.34 -10.99 -24.10
N THR A 198 5.12 -10.66 -25.33
CA THR A 198 6.04 -9.84 -26.15
C THR A 198 6.13 -8.39 -25.65
N ASP A 199 5.24 -7.96 -24.75
CA ASP A 199 5.16 -6.57 -24.26
C ASP A 199 5.98 -6.26 -22.99
N THR A 200 6.47 -7.26 -22.26
CA THR A 200 7.29 -7.03 -21.04
C THR A 200 8.70 -6.50 -21.32
N ALA A 201 9.14 -6.50 -22.57
CA ALA A 201 10.50 -6.10 -22.97
C ALA A 201 10.71 -4.57 -23.02
N ARG A 202 9.72 -3.73 -22.73
CA ARG A 202 9.79 -2.28 -22.95
C ARG A 202 9.61 -1.39 -21.71
N LEU A 203 9.70 -1.94 -20.51
CA LEU A 203 9.89 -1.15 -19.28
C LEU A 203 11.38 -0.70 -19.20
N GLY A 204 11.78 0.14 -20.15
CA GLY A 204 13.11 0.74 -20.09
C GLY A 204 13.12 1.93 -19.12
N VAL A 205 14.25 2.18 -18.48
CA VAL A 205 14.48 3.36 -17.61
C VAL A 205 14.00 4.67 -18.27
N GLN A 206 14.13 4.76 -19.59
CA GLN A 206 13.65 5.90 -20.38
C GLN A 206 12.12 6.04 -20.36
N GLY A 207 11.37 4.93 -20.45
CA GLY A 207 9.90 4.97 -20.38
C GLY A 207 9.41 5.42 -18.99
N LEU A 208 10.06 4.93 -17.92
CA LEU A 208 9.77 5.35 -16.55
C LEU A 208 10.07 6.84 -16.33
N TRP A 209 11.20 7.33 -16.87
CA TRP A 209 11.57 8.74 -16.79
C TRP A 209 10.60 9.64 -17.55
N MET A 210 10.14 9.22 -18.73
CA MET A 210 9.12 9.93 -19.50
C MET A 210 7.78 10.01 -18.74
N ALA A 211 7.33 8.91 -18.11
CA ALA A 211 6.12 8.87 -17.31
C ALA A 211 6.21 9.80 -16.08
N LEU A 212 7.35 9.83 -15.39
CA LEU A 212 7.59 10.75 -14.28
C LEU A 212 7.48 12.20 -14.72
N ARG A 213 8.05 12.54 -15.88
CA ARG A 213 7.99 13.90 -16.44
C ARG A 213 6.61 14.28 -16.99
N ALA A 214 5.85 13.30 -17.50
CA ALA A 214 4.51 13.57 -18.04
C ALA A 214 3.50 13.92 -16.93
N HIS A 215 3.63 13.30 -15.74
CA HIS A 215 2.65 13.42 -14.65
C HIS A 215 3.28 13.76 -13.28
N PRO A 216 4.14 14.79 -13.16
CA PRO A 216 4.94 15.01 -11.96
C PRO A 216 4.09 15.25 -10.71
N ILE A 217 2.93 15.92 -10.85
CA ILE A 217 2.05 16.23 -9.71
C ILE A 217 1.30 14.99 -9.24
N ILE A 218 0.89 14.11 -10.17
CA ILE A 218 0.25 12.84 -9.81
C ILE A 218 1.27 11.92 -9.11
N MET A 219 2.52 11.91 -9.58
CA MET A 219 3.60 11.14 -8.96
C MET A 219 3.93 11.68 -7.56
N LEU A 220 3.94 13.00 -7.38
CA LEU A 220 4.08 13.61 -6.05
C LEU A 220 2.89 13.25 -5.13
N ALA A 221 1.65 13.28 -5.64
CA ALA A 221 0.48 12.87 -4.87
C ALA A 221 0.54 11.37 -4.52
N GLY A 222 1.06 10.53 -5.41
CA GLY A 222 1.35 9.12 -5.13
C GLY A 222 2.38 8.94 -4.03
N PHE A 223 3.47 9.70 -4.05
CA PHE A 223 4.46 9.74 -2.97
C PHE A 223 3.83 10.15 -1.63
N VAL A 224 3.03 11.21 -1.61
CA VAL A 224 2.32 11.68 -0.41
C VAL A 224 1.35 10.60 0.09
N GLY A 225 0.60 9.94 -0.81
CA GLY A 225 -0.26 8.81 -0.47
C GLY A 225 0.51 7.70 0.23
N GLY A 226 1.63 7.24 -0.35
CA GLY A 226 2.49 6.21 0.25
C GLY A 226 3.12 6.65 1.57
N PHE A 227 3.52 7.92 1.67
CA PHE A 227 4.06 8.48 2.89
C PHE A 227 3.06 8.33 4.06
N PHE A 228 1.79 8.71 3.85
CA PHE A 228 0.78 8.68 4.90
C PHE A 228 0.13 7.31 5.09
N GLU A 229 -0.25 6.63 4.03
CA GLU A 229 -0.99 5.37 4.10
C GLU A 229 -0.14 4.24 4.68
N THR A 230 1.09 4.09 4.21
CA THR A 230 1.90 2.92 4.53
C THR A 230 3.10 3.25 5.40
N GLY A 231 3.81 4.33 5.10
CA GLY A 231 5.04 4.69 5.79
C GLY A 231 4.80 5.11 7.22
N VAL A 232 3.96 6.11 7.43
CA VAL A 232 3.64 6.59 8.79
C VAL A 232 2.80 5.57 9.54
N THR A 233 1.85 4.89 8.87
CA THR A 233 1.04 3.83 9.49
C THR A 233 1.92 2.71 10.04
N SER A 234 3.03 2.37 9.39
CA SER A 234 3.99 1.38 9.89
C SER A 234 4.63 1.77 11.23
N ILE A 235 4.78 3.07 11.50
CA ILE A 235 5.42 3.62 12.72
C ILE A 235 4.39 4.10 13.76
N LEU A 236 3.13 4.13 13.40
CA LEU A 236 2.05 4.67 14.24
C LEU A 236 1.97 4.06 15.65
N PRO A 237 2.26 2.75 15.88
CA PRO A 237 2.33 2.20 17.22
C PRO A 237 3.40 2.87 18.09
N LEU A 238 4.58 3.16 17.55
CA LEU A 238 5.66 3.83 18.28
C LEU A 238 5.28 5.27 18.62
N TYR A 239 4.62 5.96 17.70
CA TYR A 239 4.09 7.29 17.97
C TYR A 239 3.05 7.29 19.09
N GLY A 240 2.12 6.32 19.07
CA GLY A 240 1.15 6.14 20.16
C GLY A 240 1.81 5.94 21.52
N LEU A 241 2.84 5.08 21.60
CA LEU A 241 3.62 4.87 22.82
C LEU A 241 4.36 6.14 23.27
N ALA A 242 4.96 6.88 22.32
CA ALA A 242 5.66 8.14 22.62
C ALA A 242 4.71 9.23 23.15
N LEU A 243 3.42 9.15 22.84
CA LEU A 243 2.36 10.00 23.40
C LEU A 243 1.78 9.45 24.71
N GLY A 244 2.29 8.34 25.24
CA GLY A 244 1.86 7.74 26.51
C GLY A 244 0.65 6.81 26.41
N LEU A 245 0.26 6.36 25.19
CA LEU A 245 -0.78 5.34 25.03
C LEU A 245 -0.25 3.96 25.46
N GLY A 246 -1.12 3.12 26.01
CA GLY A 246 -0.78 1.73 26.25
C GLY A 246 -0.60 0.94 24.94
N ALA A 247 0.16 -0.17 25.00
CA ALA A 247 0.53 -0.98 23.81
C ALA A 247 -0.68 -1.41 22.97
N ALA A 248 -1.79 -1.81 23.60
CA ALA A 248 -3.02 -2.19 22.91
C ALA A 248 -3.62 -1.01 22.12
N SER A 249 -3.75 0.16 22.72
CA SER A 249 -4.25 1.37 22.06
C SER A 249 -3.32 1.82 20.95
N ALA A 250 -2.01 1.75 21.16
CA ALA A 250 -1.00 2.08 20.16
C ALA A 250 -1.10 1.16 18.93
N ALA A 251 -1.27 -0.14 19.13
CA ALA A 251 -1.49 -1.09 18.03
C ALA A 251 -2.83 -0.85 17.30
N LEU A 252 -3.90 -0.52 18.03
CA LEU A 252 -5.22 -0.22 17.44
C LEU A 252 -5.23 1.03 16.56
N LEU A 253 -4.30 1.97 16.74
CA LEU A 253 -4.17 3.12 15.83
C LEU A 253 -4.01 2.66 14.36
N VAL A 254 -3.27 1.58 14.12
CA VAL A 254 -3.11 1.01 12.77
C VAL A 254 -4.44 0.49 12.24
N SER A 255 -5.20 -0.25 13.07
CA SER A 255 -6.52 -0.78 12.69
C SER A 255 -7.51 0.34 12.34
N VAL A 256 -7.53 1.40 13.15
CA VAL A 256 -8.43 2.55 12.93
C VAL A 256 -8.04 3.35 11.69
N SER A 257 -6.73 3.55 11.46
CA SER A 257 -6.21 4.15 10.23
C SER A 257 -6.59 3.31 8.99
N GLY A 258 -6.42 2.00 9.07
CA GLY A 258 -6.81 1.06 8.01
C GLY A 258 -8.32 1.06 7.75
N LEU A 259 -9.15 1.11 8.80
CA LEU A 259 -10.60 1.22 8.68
C LEU A 259 -11.00 2.50 7.94
N GLY A 260 -10.31 3.61 8.23
CA GLY A 260 -10.47 4.88 7.50
C GLY A 260 -10.15 4.71 6.01
N GLY A 261 -9.06 4.00 5.68
CA GLY A 261 -8.70 3.65 4.30
C GLY A 261 -9.83 2.94 3.57
N VAL A 262 -10.32 1.84 4.12
CA VAL A 262 -11.47 1.08 3.55
C VAL A 262 -12.68 1.97 3.35
N ALA A 263 -13.05 2.73 4.38
CA ALA A 263 -14.27 3.52 4.39
C ALA A 263 -14.25 4.73 3.46
N LEU A 264 -13.08 5.31 3.16
CA LEU A 264 -12.96 6.52 2.34
C LEU A 264 -12.50 6.25 0.91
N MET A 265 -11.67 5.23 0.66
CA MET A 265 -11.17 4.90 -0.70
C MET A 265 -12.30 4.52 -1.66
N ILE A 266 -13.25 3.68 -1.21
CA ILE A 266 -14.38 3.25 -2.04
C ILE A 266 -15.28 4.43 -2.40
N PRO A 267 -15.79 5.24 -1.45
CA PRO A 267 -16.55 6.45 -1.78
C PRO A 267 -15.78 7.45 -2.63
N ALA A 268 -14.46 7.60 -2.43
CA ALA A 268 -13.63 8.48 -3.24
C ALA A 268 -13.67 8.10 -4.73
N GLY A 269 -13.52 6.81 -5.04
CA GLY A 269 -13.64 6.30 -6.40
C GLY A 269 -15.03 6.53 -6.99
N LEU A 270 -16.09 6.16 -6.26
CA LEU A 270 -17.47 6.32 -6.70
C LEU A 270 -17.87 7.78 -6.89
N LEU A 271 -17.41 8.67 -6.04
CA LEU A 271 -17.65 10.11 -6.15
C LEU A 271 -16.91 10.70 -7.37
N ALA A 272 -15.69 10.21 -7.66
CA ALA A 272 -14.91 10.65 -8.81
C ALA A 272 -15.70 10.44 -10.14
N ASP A 273 -16.45 9.35 -10.24
CA ASP A 273 -17.23 8.99 -11.42
C ASP A 273 -18.54 9.78 -11.57
N ARG A 274 -19.04 10.41 -10.50
CA ARG A 274 -20.30 11.17 -10.51
C ARG A 274 -20.20 12.59 -11.06
N PHE A 275 -18.99 13.13 -11.19
CA PHE A 275 -18.81 14.47 -11.74
C PHE A 275 -19.06 14.47 -13.25
N LYS A 276 -19.72 15.52 -13.78
CA LYS A 276 -19.90 15.71 -15.23
C LYS A 276 -18.56 15.76 -15.98
N ASP A 277 -17.60 16.50 -15.43
CA ASP A 277 -16.20 16.45 -15.82
C ASP A 277 -15.44 15.57 -14.81
N GLN A 278 -15.25 14.30 -15.15
CA GLN A 278 -14.57 13.34 -14.30
C GLN A 278 -13.12 13.71 -14.00
N ALA A 279 -12.41 14.36 -14.93
CA ALA A 279 -11.03 14.79 -14.72
C ALA A 279 -10.96 15.91 -13.66
N GLN A 280 -11.86 16.89 -13.74
CA GLN A 280 -11.97 17.96 -12.75
C GLN A 280 -12.45 17.42 -11.41
N GLY A 281 -13.40 16.46 -11.43
CA GLY A 281 -13.92 15.79 -10.25
C GLY A 281 -12.81 15.07 -9.47
N ARG A 282 -12.01 14.22 -10.12
CA ARG A 282 -10.87 13.51 -9.50
C ARG A 282 -9.88 14.48 -8.85
N ARG A 283 -9.51 15.56 -9.54
CA ARG A 283 -8.59 16.57 -8.99
C ARG A 283 -9.18 17.32 -7.81
N THR A 284 -10.47 17.65 -7.87
CA THR A 284 -11.15 18.28 -6.73
C THR A 284 -11.13 17.36 -5.51
N LEU A 285 -11.41 16.07 -5.70
CA LEU A 285 -11.32 15.09 -4.62
C LEU A 285 -9.89 14.92 -4.08
N MET A 286 -8.87 14.88 -4.94
CA MET A 286 -7.46 14.86 -4.48
C MET A 286 -7.15 16.07 -3.59
N VAL A 287 -7.60 17.28 -3.96
CA VAL A 287 -7.44 18.48 -3.14
C VAL A 287 -8.18 18.36 -1.81
N VAL A 288 -9.42 17.85 -1.81
CA VAL A 288 -10.21 17.65 -0.59
C VAL A 288 -9.52 16.65 0.35
N PHE A 289 -9.09 15.51 -0.16
CA PHE A 289 -8.40 14.51 0.66
C PHE A 289 -7.03 14.99 1.15
N ALA A 290 -6.27 15.73 0.33
CA ALA A 290 -5.04 16.36 0.79
C ALA A 290 -5.30 17.40 1.90
N ALA A 291 -6.38 18.17 1.81
CA ALA A 291 -6.78 19.12 2.85
C ALA A 291 -7.21 18.40 4.15
N ILE A 292 -7.95 17.29 4.04
CA ILE A 292 -8.30 16.45 5.19
C ILE A 292 -7.05 15.85 5.84
N THR A 293 -6.10 15.35 5.03
CA THR A 293 -4.81 14.83 5.52
C THR A 293 -4.03 15.91 6.27
N LEU A 294 -3.97 17.12 5.74
CA LEU A 294 -3.32 18.25 6.40
C LEU A 294 -4.02 18.62 7.72
N ALA A 295 -5.34 18.79 7.69
CA ALA A 295 -6.11 19.14 8.88
C ALA A 295 -5.99 18.09 9.99
N SER A 296 -6.08 16.80 9.63
CA SER A 296 -5.90 15.69 10.57
C SER A 296 -4.46 15.64 11.11
N SER A 297 -3.45 15.91 10.26
CA SER A 297 -2.04 15.97 10.71
C SER A 297 -1.80 17.08 11.73
N CYS A 298 -2.47 18.24 11.59
CA CYS A 298 -2.42 19.31 12.58
C CYS A 298 -3.05 18.90 13.93
N MET A 299 -3.98 17.95 13.95
CA MET A 299 -4.64 17.47 15.16
C MET A 299 -3.87 16.33 15.86
N LEU A 300 -3.01 15.59 15.15
CA LEU A 300 -2.28 14.43 15.68
C LEU A 300 -1.49 14.70 16.98
N PRO A 301 -0.79 15.84 17.17
CA PRO A 301 -0.06 16.11 18.40
C PRO A 301 -0.95 16.11 19.65
N PHE A 302 -2.25 16.35 19.48
CA PHE A 302 -3.21 16.47 20.58
C PHE A 302 -3.98 15.17 20.84
N VAL A 303 -3.79 14.13 20.01
CA VAL A 303 -4.55 12.86 20.05
C VAL A 303 -4.56 12.24 21.45
N ALA A 304 -3.42 12.20 22.16
CA ALA A 304 -3.34 11.64 23.51
C ALA A 304 -4.18 12.42 24.55
N ARG A 305 -4.44 13.70 24.30
CA ARG A 305 -5.24 14.58 25.20
C ARG A 305 -6.71 14.63 24.82
N MET A 306 -7.09 14.13 23.63
CA MET A 306 -8.44 14.22 23.09
C MET A 306 -9.36 13.07 23.52
N GLY A 307 -8.85 12.07 24.26
CA GLY A 307 -9.64 10.92 24.67
C GLY A 307 -10.24 10.19 23.48
N TRP A 308 -11.56 10.00 23.47
CA TRP A 308 -12.25 9.29 22.39
C TRP A 308 -12.21 10.00 21.02
N LEU A 309 -12.01 11.33 20.98
CA LEU A 309 -11.87 12.10 19.72
C LEU A 309 -10.61 11.74 18.93
N ALA A 310 -9.64 11.11 19.57
CA ALA A 310 -8.45 10.60 18.89
C ALA A 310 -8.80 9.64 17.73
N TRP A 311 -9.77 8.78 17.93
CA TRP A 311 -10.12 7.73 16.97
C TRP A 311 -10.69 8.26 15.66
N PRO A 312 -11.68 9.19 15.64
CA PRO A 312 -12.13 9.82 14.40
C PRO A 312 -11.02 10.57 13.66
N ILE A 313 -10.07 11.20 14.37
CA ILE A 313 -8.96 11.92 13.74
C ILE A 313 -8.03 10.93 13.02
N VAL A 314 -7.64 9.85 13.67
CA VAL A 314 -6.78 8.81 13.08
C VAL A 314 -7.49 8.10 11.91
N PHE A 315 -8.79 7.86 12.03
CA PHE A 315 -9.64 7.32 10.96
C PHE A 315 -9.63 8.22 9.73
N LEU A 316 -9.92 9.51 9.89
CA LEU A 316 -9.92 10.48 8.78
C LEU A 316 -8.53 10.64 8.17
N TRP A 317 -7.50 10.68 9.00
CA TRP A 317 -6.12 10.84 8.59
C TRP A 317 -5.63 9.67 7.71
N GLY A 318 -5.82 8.42 8.17
CA GLY A 318 -5.44 7.23 7.40
C GLY A 318 -6.26 7.08 6.11
N GLY A 319 -7.57 7.32 6.21
CA GLY A 319 -8.46 7.23 5.06
C GLY A 319 -8.20 8.28 3.98
N ALA A 320 -7.91 9.51 4.39
CA ALA A 320 -7.61 10.58 3.44
C ALA A 320 -6.25 10.37 2.74
N GLY A 321 -5.22 9.95 3.49
CA GLY A 321 -3.90 9.65 2.94
C GLY A 321 -3.95 8.55 1.86
N GLY A 322 -4.61 7.43 2.16
CA GLY A 322 -4.74 6.31 1.22
C GLY A 322 -5.60 6.63 -0.01
N SER A 323 -6.64 7.46 0.17
CA SER A 323 -7.50 7.88 -0.95
C SER A 323 -6.75 8.68 -2.02
N LEU A 324 -5.65 9.35 -1.67
CA LEU A 324 -4.81 10.07 -2.65
C LEU A 324 -4.21 9.11 -3.68
N TYR A 325 -3.63 7.99 -3.25
CA TYR A 325 -3.06 6.99 -4.16
C TYR A 325 -4.13 6.39 -5.08
N THR A 326 -5.29 6.02 -4.52
CA THR A 326 -6.40 5.46 -5.28
C THR A 326 -6.87 6.42 -6.38
N LEU A 327 -7.03 7.71 -6.07
CA LEU A 327 -7.41 8.73 -7.04
C LEU A 327 -6.34 8.95 -8.11
N CYS A 328 -5.05 8.88 -7.75
CA CYS A 328 -3.95 8.94 -8.72
C CYS A 328 -4.00 7.78 -9.71
N MET A 329 -4.24 6.56 -9.22
CA MET A 329 -4.41 5.37 -10.08
C MET A 329 -5.57 5.51 -11.05
N ILE A 330 -6.73 5.99 -10.58
CA ILE A 330 -7.91 6.23 -11.42
C ILE A 330 -7.61 7.32 -12.46
N ASP A 331 -6.91 8.39 -12.09
CA ASP A 331 -6.61 9.49 -13.01
C ASP A 331 -5.63 9.07 -14.12
N ILE A 332 -4.58 8.28 -13.79
CA ILE A 332 -3.67 7.69 -14.77
C ILE A 332 -4.43 6.73 -15.69
N GLY A 333 -5.23 5.82 -15.11
CA GLY A 333 -6.00 4.84 -15.89
C GLY A 333 -7.00 5.46 -16.86
N ALA A 334 -7.49 6.67 -16.56
CA ALA A 334 -8.38 7.41 -17.44
C ALA A 334 -7.67 8.17 -18.58
N ARG A 335 -6.38 8.48 -18.43
CA ARG A 335 -5.61 9.27 -19.39
C ARG A 335 -4.74 8.45 -20.30
N GLU A 336 -4.17 7.38 -19.77
CA GLU A 336 -3.15 6.59 -20.43
C GLU A 336 -3.71 5.25 -20.93
N LYS A 337 -3.13 4.73 -22.00
CA LYS A 337 -3.50 3.42 -22.57
C LYS A 337 -2.23 2.67 -23.03
N GLY A 338 -2.33 1.34 -23.13
CA GLY A 338 -1.23 0.51 -23.63
C GLY A 338 0.03 0.65 -22.78
N ILE A 339 1.19 0.76 -23.43
CA ILE A 339 2.50 0.80 -22.75
C ILE A 339 2.70 2.06 -21.88
N THR A 340 2.11 3.19 -22.26
CA THR A 340 2.20 4.42 -21.45
C THR A 340 1.45 4.27 -20.13
N LEU A 341 0.31 3.59 -20.12
CA LEU A 341 -0.41 3.24 -18.88
C LEU A 341 0.46 2.36 -17.99
N VAL A 342 1.09 1.32 -18.54
CA VAL A 342 1.98 0.42 -17.77
C VAL A 342 3.15 1.20 -17.17
N ASN A 343 3.81 2.05 -17.94
CA ASN A 343 4.92 2.87 -17.44
C ASN A 343 4.46 3.84 -16.35
N SER A 344 3.36 4.55 -16.55
CA SER A 344 2.84 5.52 -15.59
C SER A 344 2.38 4.89 -14.29
N THR A 345 1.71 3.72 -14.34
CA THR A 345 1.32 2.98 -13.13
C THR A 345 2.55 2.42 -12.40
N SER A 346 3.55 1.92 -13.12
CA SER A 346 4.80 1.43 -12.50
C SER A 346 5.54 2.55 -11.77
N VAL A 347 5.64 3.75 -12.37
CA VAL A 347 6.26 4.91 -11.70
C VAL A 347 5.43 5.36 -10.51
N LEU A 348 4.10 5.33 -10.61
CA LEU A 348 3.23 5.66 -9.48
C LEU A 348 3.45 4.71 -8.29
N VAL A 349 3.53 3.39 -8.53
CA VAL A 349 3.85 2.40 -7.50
C VAL A 349 5.23 2.65 -6.90
N LEU A 350 6.24 2.96 -7.73
CA LEU A 350 7.58 3.28 -7.24
C LEU A 350 7.61 4.56 -6.38
N THR A 351 6.91 5.61 -6.78
CA THR A 351 6.83 6.84 -5.96
C THR A 351 6.06 6.62 -4.67
N TYR A 352 5.00 5.83 -4.69
CA TYR A 352 4.26 5.42 -3.50
C TYR A 352 5.14 4.62 -2.52
N THR A 353 5.87 3.60 -3.00
CA THR A 353 6.78 2.81 -2.15
C THR A 353 7.95 3.62 -1.62
N LEU A 354 8.44 4.59 -2.41
CA LEU A 354 9.44 5.56 -1.95
C LEU A 354 8.89 6.44 -0.82
N GLY A 355 7.62 6.86 -0.92
CA GLY A 355 6.92 7.57 0.15
C GLY A 355 6.90 6.75 1.44
N GLY A 356 6.52 5.47 1.36
CA GLY A 356 6.53 4.54 2.48
C GLY A 356 7.91 4.36 3.12
N LEU A 357 8.93 4.20 2.29
CA LEU A 357 10.32 4.05 2.73
C LEU A 357 10.81 5.30 3.48
N VAL A 358 10.65 6.47 2.86
CA VAL A 358 11.11 7.74 3.46
C VAL A 358 10.35 8.04 4.74
N ALA A 359 9.03 7.84 4.75
CA ALA A 359 8.21 8.09 5.92
C ALA A 359 8.60 7.18 7.09
N SER A 360 8.78 5.88 6.87
CA SER A 360 9.15 4.95 7.95
C SER A 360 10.50 5.31 8.56
N ALA A 361 11.52 5.58 7.73
CA ALA A 361 12.85 5.95 8.20
C ALA A 361 12.86 7.30 8.93
N ALA A 362 12.26 8.34 8.33
CA ALA A 362 12.25 9.67 8.90
C ALA A 362 11.40 9.75 10.17
N SER A 363 10.26 9.08 10.21
CA SER A 363 9.33 9.13 11.35
C SER A 363 9.97 8.61 12.63
N GLY A 364 10.77 7.53 12.55
CA GLY A 364 11.46 7.00 13.71
C GLY A 364 12.42 8.03 14.33
N ALA A 365 13.26 8.68 13.52
CA ALA A 365 14.19 9.70 13.97
C ALA A 365 13.46 10.95 14.53
N LEU A 366 12.37 11.34 13.89
CA LEU A 366 11.58 12.50 14.33
C LEU A 366 10.84 12.24 15.64
N ILE A 367 10.40 11.01 15.90
CA ILE A 367 9.79 10.60 17.16
C ILE A 367 10.82 10.65 18.30
N ASP A 368 12.05 10.16 18.05
CA ASP A 368 13.13 10.24 19.05
C ASP A 368 13.55 11.69 19.33
N TRP A 369 13.56 12.55 18.31
CA TRP A 369 13.88 13.96 18.49
C TRP A 369 12.79 14.70 19.24
N SER A 370 11.54 14.67 18.76
CA SER A 370 10.38 15.25 19.42
C SER A 370 9.09 14.68 18.86
N PRO A 371 8.40 13.79 19.58
CA PRO A 371 7.15 13.20 19.12
C PRO A 371 6.02 14.23 18.99
N THR A 372 6.08 15.32 19.77
CA THR A 372 5.03 16.35 19.80
C THR A 372 5.27 17.52 18.86
N VAL A 373 6.51 17.74 18.40
CA VAL A 373 6.87 18.89 17.56
C VAL A 373 7.48 18.46 16.24
N ALA A 374 8.63 17.76 16.27
CA ALA A 374 9.38 17.44 15.04
C ALA A 374 8.60 16.49 14.13
N PHE A 375 8.06 15.41 14.68
CA PHE A 375 7.29 14.45 13.90
C PHE A 375 6.03 15.08 13.25
N PRO A 376 5.12 15.75 13.99
CA PRO A 376 3.97 16.41 13.38
C PRO A 376 4.35 17.52 12.40
N ALA A 377 5.40 18.29 12.65
CA ALA A 377 5.85 19.34 11.73
C ALA A 377 6.19 18.80 10.33
N VAL A 378 6.85 17.64 10.27
CA VAL A 378 7.16 16.99 8.98
C VAL A 378 5.89 16.45 8.33
N LEU A 379 4.96 15.86 9.08
CA LEU A 379 3.67 15.43 8.53
C LEU A 379 2.91 16.61 7.91
N ILE A 380 2.80 17.71 8.64
CA ILE A 380 2.16 18.96 8.18
C ILE A 380 2.90 19.49 6.94
N GLY A 381 4.23 19.50 6.95
CA GLY A 381 5.05 19.94 5.81
C GLY A 381 4.79 19.12 4.54
N VAL A 382 4.82 17.79 4.64
CA VAL A 382 4.57 16.89 3.50
C VAL A 382 3.13 17.05 2.99
N ALA A 383 2.14 17.09 3.89
CA ALA A 383 0.74 17.30 3.51
C ALA A 383 0.54 18.67 2.84
N THR A 384 1.20 19.71 3.33
CA THR A 384 1.15 21.08 2.75
C THR A 384 1.74 21.09 1.35
N VAL A 385 2.91 20.48 1.15
CA VAL A 385 3.55 20.38 -0.18
C VAL A 385 2.61 19.67 -1.17
N GLY A 386 2.01 18.53 -0.76
CA GLY A 386 1.05 17.81 -1.57
C GLY A 386 -0.17 18.66 -1.94
N LEU A 387 -0.76 19.34 -0.96
CA LEU A 387 -1.93 20.19 -1.16
C LEU A 387 -1.63 21.37 -2.09
N VAL A 388 -0.53 22.08 -1.85
CA VAL A 388 -0.11 23.24 -2.68
C VAL A 388 0.15 22.83 -4.12
N ALA A 389 0.82 21.70 -4.35
CA ALA A 389 1.08 21.18 -5.69
C ALA A 389 -0.23 20.83 -6.42
N LEU A 390 -1.19 20.20 -5.75
CA LEU A 390 -2.49 19.85 -6.31
C LEU A 390 -3.33 21.10 -6.63
N LEU A 391 -3.33 22.11 -5.75
CA LEU A 391 -4.01 23.39 -5.98
C LEU A 391 -3.39 24.14 -7.15
N GLY A 392 -2.07 24.17 -7.27
CA GLY A 392 -1.35 24.78 -8.39
C GLY A 392 -1.70 24.13 -9.74
N ALA A 393 -1.79 22.79 -9.77
CA ALA A 393 -2.22 22.06 -10.96
C ALA A 393 -3.66 22.39 -11.37
N ARG A 394 -4.56 22.47 -10.38
CA ARG A 394 -5.97 22.81 -10.63
C ARG A 394 -6.11 24.22 -11.24
N ARG A 395 -5.40 25.20 -10.71
CA ARG A 395 -5.44 26.60 -11.23
C ARG A 395 -4.96 26.69 -12.67
N ARG A 396 -3.89 26.01 -13.04
CA ARG A 396 -3.36 26.01 -14.41
C ARG A 396 -4.35 25.44 -15.42
N GLN A 397 -5.12 24.43 -15.07
CA GLN A 397 -6.15 23.85 -15.98
C GLN A 397 -7.33 24.79 -16.19
N VAL A 398 -7.84 25.43 -15.14
CA VAL A 398 -8.94 26.38 -15.27
C VAL A 398 -8.53 27.50 -16.23
N GLN A 399 -7.30 28.03 -16.09
CA GLN A 399 -6.79 29.06 -16.96
C GLN A 399 -6.61 28.62 -18.43
N THR A 400 -6.25 27.37 -18.68
CA THR A 400 -6.14 26.84 -20.05
C THR A 400 -7.51 26.59 -20.67
N SER A 401 -8.50 26.16 -19.88
CA SER A 401 -9.88 25.97 -20.32
C SER A 401 -10.55 27.31 -20.67
N ASP A 402 -10.37 28.35 -19.84
CA ASP A 402 -10.91 29.70 -20.11
C ASP A 402 -10.30 30.36 -21.34
N LYS A 403 -9.02 30.07 -21.64
CA LYS A 403 -8.35 30.58 -22.86
C LYS A 403 -8.77 29.85 -24.14
N ALA A 404 -9.31 28.61 -24.01
CA ALA A 404 -9.78 27.79 -25.13
C ALA A 404 -11.24 28.11 -25.55
N LEU A 405 -11.99 28.82 -24.71
CA LEU A 405 -13.33 29.29 -25.07
C LEU A 405 -13.19 30.51 -26.03
N PRO A 406 -13.75 30.43 -27.24
CA PRO A 406 -13.76 31.60 -28.14
C PRO A 406 -14.50 32.74 -27.44
N ARG A 407 -13.82 33.88 -27.33
CA ARG A 407 -14.48 35.13 -26.92
C ARG A 407 -15.41 35.53 -28.07
N PHE A 408 -16.70 35.30 -27.92
CA PHE A 408 -17.73 35.89 -28.79
C PHE A 408 -17.98 37.33 -28.36
#